data_c132a02f8908eb165140375f24cf199e
#
_entry.id   c132a02f8908eb165140375f24cf199e
#
_cell.length_a   1.000
_cell.length_b   1.000
_cell.length_c   1.000
_cell.angle_alpha   90.00
_cell.angle_beta   90.00
_cell.angle_gamma   90.00
#
_symmetry.space_group_name_H-M   'P 1'
#
loop_
_entity.id
_entity.type
_entity.pdbx_description
1 polymer ?
#
loop_
_entity_poly.entity_id
_entity_poly.type
_entity_poly.pdbx_seq_one_letter_code
_entity_poly.pdbx_strand_id
1 'polypeptide(L)'
;MNYDKKTIRDIDVSGKKILLRCDFNVPHDKATGVIHDDTRIVSTLPTIRYLLDHNAAVILLSHMGRPHGEWKKELSLFSARDHLEELLEMPVPLTEDVLGPDTKAKCAALQPGQVVLVENLRFRLEEEKNDPEFAKELASLADIFVFDAFGAAHRAHASTEGVSHYLPSVAGLLVEKELEFMGKALDDPKRPLVAILGGSKVSDKIGVINNLLQKADTILIGGGMAYTFQAALGRDIGTSLLDANHVGYAKDMIAKAQEMGVKLLLPQDNLAAKEFSADADPILVDAAAFPHDLMGMDIGPKTIEDFTGAIAGAGTVIWNGPMGVFEFPAFANGTNAVAKAMADQKDAVTIVGGGDSSSAVEKSGFADKLSHISTGVGASLEFLEGLVLPGIACLADKD
;
A
#
# COMPACT_ATOMS: atom_id res chain seq x y z
N MET A 1 -9.13 0.11 15.72
CA MET A 1 -7.94 -0.74 16.01
C MET A 1 -6.94 0.10 16.80
N ASN A 2 -6.23 -0.48 17.76
CA ASN A 2 -5.12 0.24 18.41
C ASN A 2 -3.90 0.22 17.48
N TYR A 3 -3.42 1.41 17.10
CA TYR A 3 -2.23 1.57 16.24
C TYR A 3 -0.96 1.83 17.04
N ASP A 4 -1.06 2.02 18.37
CA ASP A 4 0.09 2.24 19.23
C ASP A 4 0.70 0.89 19.65
N LYS A 5 1.48 0.32 18.73
CA LYS A 5 2.11 -1.00 18.87
C LYS A 5 3.52 -0.91 19.35
N LYS A 6 3.96 -1.88 20.18
CA LYS A 6 5.38 -2.05 20.52
C LYS A 6 6.18 -2.31 19.25
N THR A 7 7.38 -1.76 19.22
CA THR A 7 8.33 -1.88 18.12
C THR A 7 9.62 -2.55 18.60
N ILE A 8 10.53 -2.81 17.69
CA ILE A 8 11.88 -3.31 18.04
C ILE A 8 12.66 -2.37 18.96
N ARG A 9 12.23 -1.10 19.09
CA ARG A 9 12.85 -0.13 19.99
C ARG A 9 12.40 -0.29 21.46
N ASP A 10 11.25 -0.95 21.65
CA ASP A 10 10.60 -1.11 22.96
C ASP A 10 10.99 -2.42 23.66
N ILE A 11 11.86 -3.23 23.06
CA ILE A 11 12.26 -4.55 23.56
C ILE A 11 13.79 -4.75 23.46
N ASP A 12 14.32 -5.67 24.25
CA ASP A 12 15.71 -6.08 24.15
C ASP A 12 15.86 -7.21 23.12
N VAL A 13 16.60 -6.93 22.05
CA VAL A 13 16.88 -7.86 20.96
C VAL A 13 18.30 -8.44 21.03
N SER A 14 19.15 -7.96 21.97
CA SER A 14 20.56 -8.36 22.04
C SER A 14 20.73 -9.84 22.36
N GLY A 15 21.51 -10.53 21.54
CA GLY A 15 21.76 -11.96 21.67
C GLY A 15 20.56 -12.84 21.31
N LYS A 16 19.45 -12.26 20.85
CA LYS A 16 18.22 -12.99 20.47
C LYS A 16 18.23 -13.41 19.02
N LYS A 17 17.55 -14.52 18.73
CA LYS A 17 17.16 -14.88 17.37
C LYS A 17 15.83 -14.23 17.04
N ILE A 18 15.83 -13.43 15.98
CA ILE A 18 14.66 -12.67 15.55
C ILE A 18 14.09 -13.28 14.27
N LEU A 19 12.83 -13.66 14.32
CA LEU A 19 12.06 -14.07 13.16
C LEU A 19 11.45 -12.82 12.53
N LEU A 20 12.04 -12.30 11.45
CA LEU A 20 11.65 -11.05 10.81
C LEU A 20 10.86 -11.31 9.53
N ARG A 21 9.56 -10.96 9.52
CA ARG A 21 8.71 -11.06 8.32
C ARG A 21 8.83 -9.82 7.47
N CYS A 22 9.40 -9.98 6.30
CA CYS A 22 9.61 -8.94 5.29
C CYS A 22 8.66 -9.12 4.09
N ASP A 23 8.57 -8.10 3.25
CA ASP A 23 7.92 -8.20 1.94
C ASP A 23 8.96 -8.03 0.82
N PHE A 24 9.48 -9.15 0.32
CA PHE A 24 10.41 -9.20 -0.80
C PHE A 24 9.72 -9.64 -2.10
N ASN A 25 8.41 -9.54 -2.15
CA ASN A 25 7.63 -9.81 -3.36
C ASN A 25 7.77 -8.64 -4.35
N VAL A 26 8.94 -8.57 -4.97
CA VAL A 26 9.33 -7.51 -5.91
C VAL A 26 9.14 -7.96 -7.36
N PRO A 27 8.85 -7.02 -8.30
CA PRO A 27 8.84 -7.32 -9.72
C PRO A 27 10.25 -7.64 -10.22
N HIS A 28 10.41 -8.80 -10.83
CA HIS A 28 11.69 -9.27 -11.34
C HIS A 28 11.50 -10.03 -12.66
N ASP A 29 12.54 -10.07 -13.48
CA ASP A 29 12.58 -10.91 -14.67
C ASP A 29 12.69 -12.37 -14.26
N LYS A 30 11.76 -13.19 -14.70
CA LYS A 30 11.67 -14.62 -14.32
C LYS A 30 12.80 -15.47 -14.88
N ALA A 31 13.41 -15.05 -15.98
CA ALA A 31 14.49 -15.77 -16.63
C ALA A 31 15.86 -15.41 -16.06
N THR A 32 16.10 -14.12 -15.81
CA THR A 32 17.39 -13.58 -15.37
C THR A 32 17.47 -13.31 -13.87
N GLY A 33 16.32 -13.14 -13.19
CA GLY A 33 16.25 -12.75 -11.79
C GLY A 33 16.51 -11.26 -11.55
N VAL A 34 16.67 -10.45 -12.60
CA VAL A 34 16.89 -8.99 -12.45
C VAL A 34 15.67 -8.33 -11.82
N ILE A 35 15.88 -7.63 -10.72
CA ILE A 35 14.84 -6.88 -10.01
C ILE A 35 14.62 -5.56 -10.73
N HIS A 36 13.36 -5.25 -11.05
CA HIS A 36 12.96 -4.01 -11.74
C HIS A 36 12.64 -2.87 -10.77
N ASP A 37 12.20 -3.20 -9.56
CA ASP A 37 11.90 -2.27 -8.49
C ASP A 37 12.21 -2.94 -7.15
N ASP A 38 13.13 -2.36 -6.41
CA ASP A 38 13.65 -2.88 -5.13
C ASP A 38 13.08 -2.15 -3.90
N THR A 39 12.13 -1.23 -4.10
CA THR A 39 11.57 -0.36 -3.06
C THR A 39 11.18 -1.12 -1.79
N ARG A 40 10.57 -2.30 -1.93
CA ARG A 40 10.16 -3.13 -0.79
C ARG A 40 11.35 -3.69 -0.01
N ILE A 41 12.39 -4.11 -0.71
CA ILE A 41 13.63 -4.61 -0.08
C ILE A 41 14.32 -3.48 0.66
N VAL A 42 14.52 -2.35 -0.01
CA VAL A 42 15.17 -1.15 0.55
C VAL A 42 14.41 -0.64 1.78
N SER A 43 13.08 -0.65 1.73
CA SER A 43 12.24 -0.20 2.85
C SER A 43 12.39 -1.03 4.12
N THR A 44 12.84 -2.27 4.02
CA THR A 44 13.07 -3.17 5.18
C THR A 44 14.49 -3.04 5.74
N LEU A 45 15.44 -2.47 5.00
CA LEU A 45 16.84 -2.36 5.42
C LEU A 45 17.03 -1.67 6.77
N PRO A 46 16.31 -0.57 7.11
CA PRO A 46 16.44 0.06 8.43
C PRO A 46 16.19 -0.90 9.59
N THR A 47 15.18 -1.78 9.47
CA THR A 47 14.86 -2.79 10.47
C THR A 47 15.97 -3.85 10.57
N ILE A 48 16.43 -4.37 9.44
CA ILE A 48 17.49 -5.37 9.41
C ILE A 48 18.77 -4.81 10.04
N ARG A 49 19.19 -3.62 9.63
CA ARG A 49 20.39 -2.95 10.17
C ARG A 49 20.26 -2.66 11.66
N TYR A 50 19.11 -2.15 12.12
CA TYR A 50 18.87 -1.94 13.54
C TYR A 50 19.09 -3.23 14.34
N LEU A 51 18.52 -4.34 13.91
CA LEU A 51 18.66 -5.63 14.58
C LEU A 51 20.11 -6.11 14.61
N LEU A 52 20.84 -5.99 13.51
CA LEU A 52 22.26 -6.37 13.43
C LEU A 52 23.12 -5.49 14.31
N ASP A 53 22.90 -4.16 14.31
CA ASP A 53 23.63 -3.19 15.13
C ASP A 53 23.38 -3.40 16.64
N HIS A 54 22.23 -4.01 16.99
CA HIS A 54 21.90 -4.38 18.37
C HIS A 54 22.21 -5.85 18.70
N ASN A 55 23.14 -6.45 17.95
CA ASN A 55 23.67 -7.79 18.24
C ASN A 55 22.59 -8.91 18.20
N ALA A 56 21.58 -8.80 17.35
CA ALA A 56 20.61 -9.85 17.10
C ALA A 56 21.09 -10.81 15.99
N ALA A 57 20.57 -12.03 15.99
CA ALA A 57 20.65 -12.97 14.88
C ALA A 57 19.34 -12.92 14.11
N VAL A 58 19.37 -12.70 12.79
CA VAL A 58 18.17 -12.35 12.00
C VAL A 58 17.80 -13.48 11.03
N ILE A 59 16.61 -14.03 11.23
CA ILE A 59 16.00 -15.02 10.32
C ILE A 59 14.94 -14.30 9.50
N LEU A 60 15.21 -14.07 8.21
CA LEU A 60 14.30 -13.38 7.29
C LEU A 60 13.28 -14.35 6.71
N LEU A 61 12.03 -13.96 6.77
CA LEU A 61 10.89 -14.65 6.18
C LEU A 61 10.25 -13.76 5.11
N SER A 62 9.95 -14.30 3.95
CA SER A 62 9.20 -13.61 2.92
C SER A 62 8.47 -14.56 1.97
N HIS A 63 7.75 -13.99 1.04
CA HIS A 63 7.12 -14.69 -0.08
C HIS A 63 7.48 -14.03 -1.41
N MET A 64 7.30 -14.80 -2.49
CA MET A 64 7.42 -14.33 -3.87
C MET A 64 6.30 -14.94 -4.70
N GLY A 65 5.48 -14.11 -5.31
CA GLY A 65 4.40 -14.55 -6.20
C GLY A 65 3.35 -15.46 -5.55
N ARG A 66 2.76 -16.33 -6.36
CA ARG A 66 1.71 -17.27 -5.96
C ARG A 66 2.01 -18.69 -6.48
N PRO A 67 2.94 -19.42 -5.86
CA PRO A 67 3.32 -20.77 -6.28
C PRO A 67 2.30 -21.86 -5.95
N HIS A 68 1.31 -21.57 -5.07
CA HIS A 68 0.26 -22.52 -4.66
C HIS A 68 0.79 -23.81 -4.02
N GLY A 69 1.82 -23.69 -3.18
CA GLY A 69 2.43 -24.83 -2.49
C GLY A 69 3.39 -25.65 -3.33
N GLU A 70 3.70 -25.20 -4.54
CA GLU A 70 4.63 -25.88 -5.43
C GLU A 70 5.97 -25.13 -5.48
N TRP A 71 7.07 -25.87 -5.48
CA TRP A 71 8.37 -25.28 -5.73
C TRP A 71 8.51 -24.85 -7.19
N LYS A 72 8.84 -23.55 -7.43
CA LYS A 72 9.06 -22.97 -8.76
C LYS A 72 10.32 -22.13 -8.73
N LYS A 73 11.30 -22.49 -9.56
CA LYS A 73 12.60 -21.80 -9.60
C LYS A 73 12.45 -20.28 -9.76
N GLU A 74 11.56 -19.83 -10.64
CA GLU A 74 11.32 -18.43 -10.94
C GLU A 74 10.64 -17.65 -9.79
N LEU A 75 10.18 -18.36 -8.75
CA LEU A 75 9.60 -17.78 -7.54
C LEU A 75 10.45 -18.04 -6.29
N SER A 76 11.66 -18.55 -6.46
CA SER A 76 12.66 -18.63 -5.38
C SER A 76 13.10 -17.24 -4.95
N LEU A 77 13.46 -17.08 -3.70
CA LEU A 77 13.97 -15.82 -3.14
C LEU A 77 15.44 -15.55 -3.44
N PHE A 78 16.08 -16.33 -4.33
CA PHE A 78 17.51 -16.16 -4.63
C PHE A 78 17.83 -14.76 -5.17
N SER A 79 16.96 -14.17 -6.01
CA SER A 79 17.17 -12.80 -6.53
C SER A 79 17.12 -11.76 -5.42
N ALA A 80 16.18 -11.90 -4.48
CA ALA A 80 16.12 -11.04 -3.30
C ALA A 80 17.34 -11.23 -2.40
N ARG A 81 17.83 -12.47 -2.23
CA ARG A 81 19.03 -12.80 -1.49
C ARG A 81 20.26 -12.11 -2.09
N ASP A 82 20.48 -12.25 -3.40
CA ASP A 82 21.63 -11.66 -4.09
C ASP A 82 21.63 -10.13 -3.93
N HIS A 83 20.48 -9.52 -4.10
CA HIS A 83 20.33 -8.07 -3.92
C HIS A 83 20.54 -7.61 -2.47
N LEU A 84 20.05 -8.39 -1.49
CA LEU A 84 20.31 -8.13 -0.07
C LEU A 84 21.78 -8.21 0.31
N GLU A 85 22.52 -9.19 -0.24
CA GLU A 85 23.96 -9.30 -0.01
C GLU A 85 24.71 -8.05 -0.47
N GLU A 86 24.33 -7.49 -1.63
CA GLU A 86 24.89 -6.24 -2.14
C GLU A 86 24.55 -5.06 -1.22
N LEU A 87 23.27 -4.92 -0.82
CA LEU A 87 22.81 -3.79 0.00
C LEU A 87 23.32 -3.84 1.44
N LEU A 88 23.48 -5.01 2.01
CA LEU A 88 23.99 -5.22 3.38
C LEU A 88 25.50 -5.33 3.44
N GLU A 89 26.18 -5.54 2.31
CA GLU A 89 27.63 -5.78 2.22
C GLU A 89 28.08 -6.95 3.09
N MET A 90 27.23 -7.99 3.19
CA MET A 90 27.50 -9.17 4.00
C MET A 90 26.81 -10.42 3.42
N PRO A 91 27.28 -11.65 3.76
CA PRO A 91 26.62 -12.88 3.32
C PRO A 91 25.19 -12.99 3.88
N VAL A 92 24.24 -13.39 3.01
CA VAL A 92 22.86 -13.72 3.35
C VAL A 92 22.56 -15.14 2.82
N PRO A 93 22.91 -16.20 3.53
CA PRO A 93 22.58 -17.55 3.09
C PRO A 93 21.09 -17.74 2.88
N LEU A 94 20.70 -18.32 1.75
CA LEU A 94 19.34 -18.77 1.47
C LEU A 94 19.22 -20.25 1.83
N THR A 95 18.11 -20.64 2.48
CA THR A 95 17.85 -22.04 2.77
C THR A 95 17.36 -22.79 1.52
N GLU A 96 17.57 -24.10 1.48
CA GLU A 96 17.14 -24.96 0.36
C GLU A 96 15.67 -25.40 0.51
N ASP A 97 15.13 -25.30 1.69
CA ASP A 97 13.76 -25.69 2.05
C ASP A 97 13.08 -24.64 2.94
N VAL A 98 11.80 -24.89 3.28
CA VAL A 98 10.97 -23.98 4.10
C VAL A 98 10.79 -24.60 5.48
N LEU A 99 11.36 -25.08 6.27
CA LEU A 99 11.23 -25.77 7.55
C LEU A 99 11.75 -27.21 7.51
N GLY A 100 12.47 -27.52 6.45
CA GLY A 100 13.16 -28.80 6.35
C GLY A 100 14.50 -28.81 7.12
N PRO A 101 15.30 -29.87 6.90
CA PRO A 101 16.56 -30.04 7.61
C PRO A 101 17.57 -28.91 7.40
N ASP A 102 17.62 -28.32 6.19
CA ASP A 102 18.56 -27.22 5.88
C ASP A 102 18.21 -25.94 6.62
N THR A 103 16.92 -25.53 6.59
CA THR A 103 16.45 -24.37 7.36
C THR A 103 16.73 -24.54 8.84
N LYS A 104 16.40 -25.69 9.43
CA LYS A 104 16.61 -25.96 10.85
C LYS A 104 18.11 -25.90 11.22
N ALA A 105 18.97 -26.46 10.39
CA ALA A 105 20.41 -26.45 10.62
C ALA A 105 21.00 -25.03 10.53
N LYS A 106 20.67 -24.27 9.48
CA LYS A 106 21.16 -22.90 9.30
C LYS A 106 20.66 -21.95 10.40
N CYS A 107 19.38 -22.05 10.77
CA CYS A 107 18.83 -21.24 11.86
C CYS A 107 19.41 -21.62 13.23
N ALA A 108 19.65 -22.89 13.51
CA ALA A 108 20.27 -23.33 14.75
C ALA A 108 21.71 -22.81 14.89
N ALA A 109 22.48 -22.83 13.81
CA ALA A 109 23.88 -22.37 13.76
C ALA A 109 24.04 -20.83 13.74
N LEU A 110 22.96 -20.07 13.46
CA LEU A 110 23.00 -18.62 13.29
C LEU A 110 23.46 -17.91 14.58
N GLN A 111 24.42 -17.01 14.43
CA GLN A 111 24.99 -16.23 15.54
C GLN A 111 24.54 -14.76 15.48
N PRO A 112 24.56 -14.04 16.60
CA PRO A 112 24.35 -12.60 16.61
C PRO A 112 25.22 -11.87 15.58
N GLY A 113 24.61 -10.89 14.88
CA GLY A 113 25.25 -10.18 13.77
C GLY A 113 25.19 -10.89 12.42
N GLN A 114 24.56 -12.06 12.35
CA GLN A 114 24.37 -12.81 11.11
C GLN A 114 22.91 -12.80 10.65
N VAL A 115 22.73 -13.03 9.35
CA VAL A 115 21.43 -13.12 8.67
C VAL A 115 21.31 -14.44 7.94
N VAL A 116 20.11 -14.99 7.91
CA VAL A 116 19.71 -16.10 7.02
C VAL A 116 18.36 -15.77 6.41
N LEU A 117 18.18 -16.08 5.13
CA LEU A 117 16.88 -15.95 4.44
C LEU A 117 16.28 -17.35 4.26
N VAL A 118 15.08 -17.56 4.77
CA VAL A 118 14.31 -18.78 4.52
C VAL A 118 13.70 -18.71 3.13
N GLU A 119 13.68 -19.84 2.41
CA GLU A 119 13.09 -19.92 1.06
C GLU A 119 11.60 -19.57 1.08
N ASN A 120 11.06 -19.19 -0.09
CA ASN A 120 9.71 -18.70 -0.29
C ASN A 120 8.66 -19.50 0.50
N LEU A 121 8.08 -18.87 1.53
CA LEU A 121 7.13 -19.52 2.43
C LEU A 121 5.91 -20.11 1.71
N ARG A 122 5.52 -19.51 0.57
CA ARG A 122 4.37 -19.98 -0.22
C ARG A 122 4.65 -21.22 -1.05
N PHE A 123 5.85 -21.78 -0.99
CA PHE A 123 6.10 -23.14 -1.44
C PHE A 123 5.44 -24.18 -0.52
N ARG A 124 4.89 -23.72 0.61
CA ARG A 124 4.11 -24.54 1.54
C ARG A 124 2.67 -24.00 1.60
N LEU A 125 1.70 -24.88 1.35
CA LEU A 125 0.28 -24.52 1.41
C LEU A 125 -0.17 -24.07 2.79
N GLU A 126 0.49 -24.56 3.83
CA GLU A 126 0.22 -24.27 5.23
C GLU A 126 0.40 -22.80 5.56
N GLU A 127 1.27 -22.09 4.84
CA GLU A 127 1.50 -20.66 5.01
C GLU A 127 0.22 -19.86 4.77
N GLU A 128 -0.40 -19.99 3.60
CA GLU A 128 -1.60 -19.22 3.23
C GLU A 128 -2.84 -19.69 3.99
N LYS A 129 -2.85 -20.92 4.50
CA LYS A 129 -3.92 -21.48 5.33
C LYS A 129 -3.83 -21.07 6.80
N ASN A 130 -2.78 -20.35 7.18
CA ASN A 130 -2.50 -20.04 8.59
C ASN A 130 -2.52 -21.30 9.47
N ASP A 131 -1.87 -22.36 9.01
CA ASP A 131 -1.84 -23.65 9.71
C ASP A 131 -1.13 -23.50 11.07
N PRO A 132 -1.77 -23.89 12.19
CA PRO A 132 -1.21 -23.67 13.52
C PRO A 132 0.09 -24.44 13.78
N GLU A 133 0.21 -25.68 13.28
CA GLU A 133 1.43 -26.47 13.49
C GLU A 133 2.60 -25.92 12.67
N PHE A 134 2.33 -25.46 11.45
CA PHE A 134 3.32 -24.77 10.63
C PHE A 134 3.77 -23.45 11.27
N ALA A 135 2.84 -22.66 11.79
CA ALA A 135 3.16 -21.42 12.51
C ALA A 135 3.98 -21.69 13.78
N LYS A 136 3.63 -22.72 14.53
CA LYS A 136 4.39 -23.15 15.72
C LYS A 136 5.80 -23.61 15.37
N GLU A 137 5.94 -24.32 14.28
CA GLU A 137 7.25 -24.80 13.80
C GLU A 137 8.13 -23.62 13.32
N LEU A 138 7.55 -22.62 12.62
CA LEU A 138 8.25 -21.37 12.31
C LEU A 138 8.69 -20.64 13.57
N ALA A 139 7.81 -20.52 14.55
CA ALA A 139 8.10 -19.87 15.82
C ALA A 139 9.23 -20.55 16.60
N SER A 140 9.39 -21.87 16.45
CA SER A 140 10.46 -22.62 17.12
C SER A 140 11.87 -22.25 16.69
N LEU A 141 12.02 -21.53 15.57
CA LEU A 141 13.31 -21.11 15.03
C LEU A 141 13.90 -19.88 15.78
N ALA A 142 13.09 -19.14 16.54
CA ALA A 142 13.50 -17.85 17.08
C ALA A 142 12.92 -17.57 18.47
N ASP A 143 13.35 -16.45 19.06
CA ASP A 143 12.92 -15.98 20.40
C ASP A 143 11.84 -14.92 20.32
N ILE A 144 11.84 -14.10 19.24
CA ILE A 144 10.98 -12.94 19.07
C ILE A 144 10.53 -12.89 17.60
N PHE A 145 9.29 -12.54 17.38
CA PHE A 145 8.73 -12.27 16.05
C PHE A 145 8.64 -10.76 15.80
N VAL A 146 9.17 -10.32 14.67
CA VAL A 146 9.08 -8.93 14.20
C VAL A 146 8.33 -8.91 12.87
N PHE A 147 7.25 -8.15 12.81
CA PHE A 147 6.48 -7.96 11.60
C PHE A 147 6.83 -6.65 10.91
N ASP A 148 7.36 -6.74 9.69
CA ASP A 148 7.81 -5.58 8.91
C ASP A 148 7.38 -5.65 7.44
N ALA A 149 6.23 -6.24 7.19
CA ALA A 149 5.67 -6.47 5.86
C ALA A 149 4.26 -5.88 5.73
N PHE A 150 4.15 -4.55 5.79
CA PHE A 150 2.84 -3.88 5.78
C PHE A 150 1.96 -4.30 4.60
N GLY A 151 2.55 -4.51 3.41
CA GLY A 151 1.83 -5.01 2.23
C GLY A 151 1.14 -6.37 2.41
N ALA A 152 1.59 -7.18 3.38
CA ALA A 152 1.00 -8.47 3.73
C ALA A 152 0.11 -8.42 4.99
N ALA A 153 -0.01 -7.27 5.64
CA ALA A 153 -0.69 -7.12 6.93
C ALA A 153 -2.18 -7.46 6.92
N HIS A 154 -2.83 -7.33 5.76
CA HIS A 154 -4.25 -7.62 5.56
C HIS A 154 -4.58 -9.12 5.48
N ARG A 155 -3.59 -9.99 5.47
CA ARG A 155 -3.75 -11.43 5.33
C ARG A 155 -3.35 -12.16 6.60
N ALA A 156 -4.25 -12.98 7.15
CA ALA A 156 -3.95 -13.87 8.27
C ALA A 156 -3.26 -15.14 7.75
N HIS A 157 -1.95 -15.05 7.47
CA HIS A 157 -1.11 -16.17 7.10
C HIS A 157 -0.27 -16.65 8.30
N ALA A 158 0.34 -17.82 8.21
CA ALA A 158 1.16 -18.36 9.30
C ALA A 158 2.29 -17.41 9.71
N SER A 159 2.99 -16.81 8.73
CA SER A 159 4.12 -15.90 8.97
C SER A 159 3.71 -14.43 9.20
N THR A 160 2.45 -14.08 9.10
CA THR A 160 1.95 -12.71 9.37
C THR A 160 1.20 -12.59 10.67
N GLU A 161 0.38 -13.60 10.99
CA GLU A 161 -0.46 -13.62 12.19
C GLU A 161 -0.21 -14.86 13.05
N GLY A 162 -0.15 -16.06 12.44
CA GLY A 162 -0.10 -17.33 13.18
C GLY A 162 1.07 -17.46 14.15
N VAL A 163 2.26 -16.98 13.76
CA VAL A 163 3.48 -17.01 14.60
C VAL A 163 3.29 -16.21 15.90
N SER A 164 2.46 -15.17 15.89
CA SER A 164 2.22 -14.32 17.05
C SER A 164 1.58 -15.05 18.24
N HIS A 165 0.95 -16.18 17.99
CA HIS A 165 0.39 -17.02 19.05
C HIS A 165 1.46 -17.76 19.88
N TYR A 166 2.70 -17.79 19.40
CA TYR A 166 3.77 -18.62 20.00
C TYR A 166 5.01 -17.78 20.43
N LEU A 167 5.15 -16.55 19.92
CA LEU A 167 6.28 -15.67 20.22
C LEU A 167 5.83 -14.27 20.64
N PRO A 168 6.59 -13.57 21.50
CA PRO A 168 6.45 -12.13 21.63
C PRO A 168 6.58 -11.47 20.27
N SER A 169 5.61 -10.60 19.91
CA SER A 169 5.47 -10.07 18.56
C SER A 169 5.39 -8.56 18.57
N VAL A 170 6.26 -7.90 17.82
CA VAL A 170 6.37 -6.44 17.74
C VAL A 170 6.53 -5.97 16.29
N ALA A 171 6.31 -4.68 16.07
CA ALA A 171 6.50 -4.06 14.75
C ALA A 171 7.97 -3.80 14.44
N GLY A 172 8.35 -3.96 13.16
CA GLY A 172 9.58 -3.39 12.62
C GLY A 172 9.42 -1.89 12.32
N LEU A 173 10.50 -1.25 11.88
CA LEU A 173 10.53 0.22 11.66
C LEU A 173 9.70 0.65 10.44
N LEU A 174 9.54 -0.22 9.43
CA LEU A 174 8.66 0.06 8.29
C LEU A 174 7.19 0.10 8.74
N VAL A 175 6.76 -0.92 9.49
CA VAL A 175 5.40 -0.97 10.02
C VAL A 175 5.16 0.15 11.04
N GLU A 176 6.14 0.47 11.91
CA GLU A 176 6.08 1.63 12.80
C GLU A 176 5.74 2.91 12.02
N LYS A 177 6.46 3.17 10.94
CA LYS A 177 6.25 4.35 10.09
C LYS A 177 4.87 4.36 9.41
N GLU A 178 4.43 3.21 8.90
CA GLU A 178 3.09 3.08 8.31
C GLU A 178 1.98 3.39 9.34
N LEU A 179 2.10 2.85 10.55
CA LEU A 179 1.13 3.11 11.63
C LEU A 179 1.18 4.55 12.12
N GLU A 180 2.36 5.15 12.19
CA GLU A 180 2.51 6.54 12.58
C GLU A 180 1.79 7.49 11.61
N PHE A 181 2.00 7.34 10.31
CA PHE A 181 1.38 8.22 9.33
C PHE A 181 -0.08 7.89 9.07
N MET A 182 -0.38 6.65 8.72
CA MET A 182 -1.75 6.27 8.33
C MET A 182 -2.70 6.18 9.53
N GLY A 183 -2.23 5.69 10.68
CA GLY A 183 -3.02 5.59 11.90
C GLY A 183 -3.45 6.97 12.40
N LYS A 184 -2.51 7.88 12.57
CA LYS A 184 -2.79 9.26 13.01
C LYS A 184 -3.68 10.02 12.02
N ALA A 185 -3.44 9.82 10.72
CA ALA A 185 -4.24 10.48 9.69
C ALA A 185 -5.73 10.08 9.71
N LEU A 186 -6.05 8.88 10.20
CA LEU A 186 -7.43 8.41 10.30
C LEU A 186 -8.08 8.66 11.66
N ASP A 187 -7.30 8.57 12.75
CA ASP A 187 -7.87 8.65 14.11
C ASP A 187 -7.82 10.06 14.71
N ASP A 188 -6.73 10.80 14.46
CA ASP A 188 -6.55 12.17 14.94
C ASP A 188 -5.85 13.05 13.88
N PRO A 189 -6.49 13.30 12.73
CA PRO A 189 -5.89 14.08 11.66
C PRO A 189 -5.73 15.55 12.05
N LYS A 190 -4.62 16.15 11.62
CA LYS A 190 -4.52 17.62 11.57
C LYS A 190 -5.51 18.12 10.54
N ARG A 191 -6.48 18.93 11.00
CA ARG A 191 -7.57 19.40 10.14
C ARG A 191 -7.21 20.70 9.40
N PRO A 192 -7.83 20.96 8.22
CA PRO A 192 -8.80 20.11 7.52
C PRO A 192 -8.19 18.81 6.97
N LEU A 193 -8.96 17.71 7.01
CA LEU A 193 -8.62 16.45 6.35
C LEU A 193 -9.25 16.42 4.95
N VAL A 194 -8.41 16.37 3.94
CA VAL A 194 -8.82 16.22 2.54
C VAL A 194 -8.48 14.80 2.06
N ALA A 195 -9.48 14.06 1.60
CA ALA A 195 -9.31 12.75 1.00
C ALA A 195 -9.49 12.85 -0.52
N ILE A 196 -8.56 12.27 -1.27
CA ILE A 196 -8.56 12.25 -2.74
C ILE A 196 -8.69 10.80 -3.19
N LEU A 197 -9.77 10.50 -3.89
CA LEU A 197 -10.08 9.16 -4.35
C LEU A 197 -10.20 9.15 -5.87
N GLY A 198 -9.56 8.18 -6.49
CA GLY A 198 -9.61 7.93 -7.92
C GLY A 198 -9.55 6.44 -8.22
N GLY A 199 -9.24 6.13 -9.47
CA GLY A 199 -9.25 4.76 -9.96
C GLY A 199 -10.45 4.48 -10.87
N SER A 200 -10.65 3.22 -11.27
CA SER A 200 -11.58 2.88 -12.35
C SER A 200 -13.03 2.68 -11.89
N LYS A 201 -13.26 2.04 -10.74
CA LYS A 201 -14.60 1.60 -10.31
C LYS A 201 -14.94 2.04 -8.90
N VAL A 202 -16.21 2.42 -8.69
CA VAL A 202 -16.78 2.72 -7.37
C VAL A 202 -16.76 1.48 -6.47
N SER A 203 -17.05 0.31 -7.03
CA SER A 203 -17.06 -0.97 -6.30
C SER A 203 -15.77 -1.24 -5.52
N ASP A 204 -14.63 -0.82 -6.05
CA ASP A 204 -13.33 -1.03 -5.44
C ASP A 204 -13.04 -0.08 -4.27
N LYS A 205 -13.88 0.93 -4.06
CA LYS A 205 -13.70 2.02 -3.08
C LYS A 205 -14.85 2.19 -2.08
N ILE A 206 -15.86 1.31 -2.12
CA ILE A 206 -17.06 1.42 -1.27
C ILE A 206 -16.70 1.55 0.22
N GLY A 207 -15.86 0.67 0.73
CA GLY A 207 -15.43 0.69 2.12
C GLY A 207 -14.66 1.96 2.48
N VAL A 208 -13.77 2.40 1.58
CA VAL A 208 -12.98 3.63 1.75
C VAL A 208 -13.89 4.86 1.80
N ILE A 209 -14.84 4.97 0.86
CA ILE A 209 -15.78 6.12 0.82
C ILE A 209 -16.61 6.15 2.09
N ASN A 210 -17.17 5.01 2.52
CA ASN A 210 -17.97 4.91 3.73
C ASN A 210 -17.20 5.33 4.99
N ASN A 211 -15.94 4.91 5.11
CA ASN A 211 -15.12 5.27 6.26
C ASN A 211 -14.70 6.75 6.23
N LEU A 212 -14.26 7.24 5.07
CA LEU A 212 -13.79 8.63 4.93
C LEU A 212 -14.92 9.66 5.02
N LEU A 213 -16.16 9.33 4.66
CA LEU A 213 -17.32 10.21 4.90
C LEU A 213 -17.51 10.53 6.37
N GLN A 214 -17.08 9.65 7.28
CA GLN A 214 -17.18 9.86 8.73
C GLN A 214 -16.00 10.66 9.30
N LYS A 215 -14.94 10.84 8.54
CA LYS A 215 -13.65 11.36 9.02
C LYS A 215 -13.19 12.64 8.31
N ALA A 216 -13.39 12.70 6.99
CA ALA A 216 -12.88 13.79 6.16
C ALA A 216 -13.75 15.03 6.20
N ASP A 217 -13.12 16.20 6.05
CA ASP A 217 -13.81 17.48 5.87
C ASP A 217 -14.17 17.70 4.38
N THR A 218 -13.31 17.20 3.49
CA THR A 218 -13.49 17.28 2.04
C THR A 218 -13.07 15.97 1.38
N ILE A 219 -13.85 15.51 0.41
CA ILE A 219 -13.54 14.35 -0.44
C ILE A 219 -13.54 14.79 -1.90
N LEU A 220 -12.44 14.52 -2.60
CA LEU A 220 -12.28 14.76 -4.03
C LEU A 220 -12.40 13.44 -4.77
N ILE A 221 -13.30 13.35 -5.73
CA ILE A 221 -13.52 12.16 -6.56
C ILE A 221 -13.03 12.43 -7.97
N GLY A 222 -12.05 11.67 -8.44
CA GLY A 222 -11.51 11.71 -9.80
C GLY A 222 -11.41 10.33 -10.43
N GLY A 223 -10.70 10.24 -11.55
CA GLY A 223 -10.53 8.98 -12.27
C GLY A 223 -11.81 8.45 -12.90
N GLY A 224 -11.77 7.21 -13.37
CA GLY A 224 -12.90 6.54 -14.01
C GLY A 224 -14.14 6.41 -13.13
N MET A 225 -13.96 6.25 -11.81
CA MET A 225 -15.07 6.17 -10.86
C MET A 225 -15.93 7.45 -10.80
N ALA A 226 -15.36 8.60 -11.15
CA ALA A 226 -16.09 9.87 -11.14
C ALA A 226 -17.27 9.88 -12.12
N TYR A 227 -17.20 9.14 -13.22
CA TYR A 227 -18.29 9.07 -14.21
C TYR A 227 -19.52 8.33 -13.66
N THR A 228 -19.35 7.38 -12.77
CA THR A 228 -20.47 6.76 -12.06
C THR A 228 -21.19 7.77 -11.15
N PHE A 229 -20.45 8.65 -10.49
CA PHE A 229 -21.03 9.78 -9.72
C PHE A 229 -21.71 10.80 -10.62
N GLN A 230 -21.16 11.10 -11.81
CA GLN A 230 -21.79 11.97 -12.79
C GLN A 230 -23.12 11.39 -13.29
N ALA A 231 -23.15 10.09 -13.60
CA ALA A 231 -24.35 9.36 -13.96
C ALA A 231 -25.40 9.39 -12.84
N ALA A 232 -24.99 9.28 -11.58
CA ALA A 232 -25.88 9.41 -10.42
C ALA A 232 -26.52 10.78 -10.31
N LEU A 233 -25.90 11.84 -10.85
CA LEU A 233 -26.47 13.19 -10.99
C LEU A 233 -27.38 13.34 -12.23
N GLY A 234 -27.58 12.27 -12.99
CA GLY A 234 -28.38 12.30 -14.22
C GLY A 234 -27.66 12.92 -15.44
N ARG A 235 -26.33 13.04 -15.38
CA ARG A 235 -25.52 13.59 -16.48
C ARG A 235 -25.15 12.53 -17.48
N ASP A 236 -25.01 12.92 -18.74
CA ASP A 236 -24.40 12.09 -19.77
C ASP A 236 -22.89 11.94 -19.49
N ILE A 237 -22.36 10.79 -19.75
CA ILE A 237 -20.93 10.47 -19.59
C ILE A 237 -20.30 9.92 -20.88
N GLY A 238 -21.04 9.95 -22.00
CA GLY A 238 -20.59 9.40 -23.27
C GLY A 238 -20.27 7.91 -23.17
N THR A 239 -19.11 7.54 -23.69
CA THR A 239 -18.60 6.16 -23.65
C THR A 239 -17.61 5.92 -22.48
N SER A 240 -17.61 6.81 -21.48
CA SER A 240 -16.75 6.70 -20.31
C SER A 240 -17.05 5.45 -19.47
N LEU A 241 -16.09 5.08 -18.61
CA LEU A 241 -16.27 3.96 -17.68
C LEU A 241 -17.53 4.19 -16.81
N LEU A 242 -18.34 3.16 -16.68
CA LEU A 242 -19.53 3.19 -15.83
C LEU A 242 -19.60 1.90 -14.99
N ASP A 243 -19.66 2.05 -13.69
CA ASP A 243 -20.03 0.98 -12.77
C ASP A 243 -21.55 1.01 -12.57
N ALA A 244 -22.27 0.43 -13.54
CA ALA A 244 -23.72 0.54 -13.65
C ALA A 244 -24.48 0.03 -12.42
N ASN A 245 -23.93 -0.98 -11.73
CA ASN A 245 -24.53 -1.56 -10.53
C ASN A 245 -24.38 -0.66 -9.29
N HIS A 246 -23.54 0.36 -9.34
CA HIS A 246 -23.22 1.24 -8.22
C HIS A 246 -23.64 2.70 -8.41
N VAL A 247 -24.43 3.01 -9.44
CA VAL A 247 -24.99 4.36 -9.65
C VAL A 247 -25.89 4.77 -8.48
N GLY A 248 -26.73 3.85 -8.00
CA GLY A 248 -27.57 4.07 -6.82
C GLY A 248 -26.74 4.34 -5.56
N TYR A 249 -25.69 3.56 -5.34
CA TYR A 249 -24.75 3.78 -4.26
C TYR A 249 -24.07 5.16 -4.35
N ALA A 250 -23.59 5.56 -5.52
CA ALA A 250 -22.98 6.87 -5.71
C ALA A 250 -23.96 8.03 -5.38
N LYS A 251 -25.24 7.88 -5.77
CA LYS A 251 -26.30 8.84 -5.43
C LYS A 251 -26.49 8.94 -3.91
N ASP A 252 -26.51 7.81 -3.21
CA ASP A 252 -26.65 7.77 -1.75
C ASP A 252 -25.44 8.40 -1.06
N MET A 253 -24.23 8.21 -1.59
CA MET A 253 -23.01 8.82 -1.03
C MET A 253 -22.98 10.34 -1.22
N ILE A 254 -23.47 10.86 -2.35
CA ILE A 254 -23.62 12.31 -2.56
C ILE A 254 -24.58 12.90 -1.51
N ALA A 255 -25.73 12.25 -1.31
CA ALA A 255 -26.71 12.68 -0.33
C ALA A 255 -26.17 12.63 1.10
N LYS A 256 -25.49 11.52 1.44
CA LYS A 256 -24.88 11.31 2.76
C LYS A 256 -23.76 12.34 3.06
N ALA A 257 -22.93 12.65 2.08
CA ALA A 257 -21.90 13.69 2.23
C ALA A 257 -22.54 15.05 2.57
N GLN A 258 -23.61 15.41 1.88
CA GLN A 258 -24.36 16.64 2.13
C GLN A 258 -24.98 16.65 3.54
N GLU A 259 -25.59 15.55 3.95
CA GLU A 259 -26.20 15.37 5.29
C GLU A 259 -25.16 15.51 6.42
N MET A 260 -23.96 14.95 6.20
CA MET A 260 -22.86 14.97 7.17
C MET A 260 -22.02 16.25 7.13
N GLY A 261 -22.31 17.18 6.20
CA GLY A 261 -21.53 18.41 6.03
C GLY A 261 -20.14 18.19 5.44
N VAL A 262 -19.89 17.03 4.80
CA VAL A 262 -18.65 16.74 4.09
C VAL A 262 -18.72 17.34 2.68
N LYS A 263 -17.71 18.11 2.32
CA LYS A 263 -17.61 18.71 1.00
C LYS A 263 -17.15 17.66 -0.02
N LEU A 264 -18.07 17.15 -0.83
CA LEU A 264 -17.79 16.19 -1.90
C LEU A 264 -17.65 16.95 -3.23
N LEU A 265 -16.45 16.94 -3.83
CA LEU A 265 -16.18 17.59 -5.11
C LEU A 265 -16.06 16.54 -6.21
N LEU A 266 -16.80 16.78 -7.30
CA LEU A 266 -16.78 16.01 -8.52
C LEU A 266 -16.20 16.84 -9.66
N PRO A 267 -15.64 16.22 -10.71
CA PRO A 267 -15.13 16.95 -11.88
C PRO A 267 -16.22 17.84 -12.51
N GLN A 268 -15.87 19.10 -12.78
CA GLN A 268 -16.71 20.05 -13.53
C GLN A 268 -16.41 20.01 -15.02
N ASP A 269 -15.21 19.61 -15.39
CA ASP A 269 -14.74 19.43 -16.76
C ASP A 269 -13.79 18.25 -16.85
N ASN A 270 -13.60 17.76 -18.05
CA ASN A 270 -12.77 16.59 -18.32
C ASN A 270 -11.98 16.80 -19.61
N LEU A 271 -10.84 16.13 -19.71
CA LEU A 271 -10.21 15.81 -20.98
C LEU A 271 -10.74 14.47 -21.46
N ALA A 272 -11.36 14.47 -22.63
CA ALA A 272 -11.98 13.31 -23.24
C ALA A 272 -11.33 12.98 -24.58
N ALA A 273 -11.56 11.76 -25.07
CA ALA A 273 -11.09 11.30 -26.36
C ALA A 273 -12.12 10.40 -27.03
N LYS A 274 -11.96 10.16 -28.34
CA LYS A 274 -12.83 9.22 -29.10
C LYS A 274 -12.50 7.78 -28.82
N GLU A 275 -11.26 7.50 -28.44
CA GLU A 275 -10.75 6.14 -28.19
C GLU A 275 -9.75 6.12 -27.03
N PHE A 276 -9.60 4.97 -26.41
CA PHE A 276 -8.61 4.73 -25.38
C PHE A 276 -7.24 4.47 -26.02
N SER A 277 -6.48 5.53 -26.28
CA SER A 277 -5.18 5.47 -26.93
C SER A 277 -4.24 6.53 -26.36
N ALA A 278 -2.95 6.20 -26.28
CA ALA A 278 -1.91 7.15 -25.90
C ALA A 278 -1.72 8.28 -26.92
N ASP A 279 -2.10 8.01 -28.17
CA ASP A 279 -2.00 8.96 -29.31
C ASP A 279 -3.30 9.73 -29.53
N ALA A 280 -4.34 9.53 -28.70
CA ALA A 280 -5.58 10.25 -28.82
C ALA A 280 -5.42 11.73 -28.47
N ASP A 281 -6.03 12.60 -29.29
CA ASP A 281 -6.06 14.04 -29.02
C ASP A 281 -7.03 14.35 -27.88
N PRO A 282 -6.57 15.05 -26.82
CA PRO A 282 -7.41 15.45 -25.71
C PRO A 282 -8.42 16.54 -26.13
N ILE A 283 -9.68 16.31 -25.81
CA ILE A 283 -10.78 17.26 -26.07
C ILE A 283 -11.33 17.71 -24.72
N LEU A 284 -11.29 19.03 -24.47
CA LEU A 284 -11.87 19.60 -23.27
C LEU A 284 -13.41 19.58 -23.37
N VAL A 285 -14.06 19.00 -22.35
CA VAL A 285 -15.52 18.88 -22.30
C VAL A 285 -16.04 19.31 -20.92
N ASP A 286 -17.23 19.95 -20.91
CA ASP A 286 -17.96 20.26 -19.70
C ASP A 286 -18.67 19.00 -19.17
N ALA A 287 -18.57 18.72 -17.88
CA ALA A 287 -19.22 17.56 -17.27
C ALA A 287 -20.75 17.61 -17.32
N ALA A 288 -21.35 18.81 -17.40
CA ALA A 288 -22.79 18.99 -17.53
C ALA A 288 -23.31 18.86 -18.97
N ALA A 289 -22.41 18.90 -19.97
CA ALA A 289 -22.71 18.80 -21.39
C ALA A 289 -21.75 17.83 -22.10
N PHE A 290 -21.57 16.65 -21.53
CA PHE A 290 -20.63 15.65 -22.00
C PHE A 290 -21.10 15.03 -23.33
N PRO A 291 -20.26 15.01 -24.39
CA PRO A 291 -20.62 14.43 -25.68
C PRO A 291 -20.81 12.91 -25.64
N HIS A 292 -21.82 12.41 -26.34
CA HIS A 292 -22.18 10.97 -26.36
C HIS A 292 -21.11 10.04 -26.94
N ASP A 293 -20.27 10.56 -27.83
CA ASP A 293 -19.27 9.80 -28.59
C ASP A 293 -17.86 9.91 -28.03
N LEU A 294 -17.71 10.57 -26.86
CA LEU A 294 -16.42 10.75 -26.20
C LEU A 294 -16.33 9.96 -24.90
N MET A 295 -15.11 9.60 -24.57
CA MET A 295 -14.71 8.93 -23.34
C MET A 295 -13.85 9.87 -22.48
N GLY A 296 -14.19 10.02 -21.23
CA GLY A 296 -13.36 10.79 -20.29
C GLY A 296 -12.07 10.06 -19.94
N MET A 297 -10.96 10.79 -19.99
CA MET A 297 -9.61 10.26 -19.81
C MET A 297 -8.83 10.93 -18.68
N ASP A 298 -9.15 12.18 -18.36
CA ASP A 298 -8.54 12.93 -17.25
C ASP A 298 -9.49 14.02 -16.77
N ILE A 299 -9.22 14.60 -15.62
CA ILE A 299 -9.89 15.81 -15.14
C ILE A 299 -9.42 17.02 -15.94
N GLY A 300 -10.32 17.98 -16.17
CA GLY A 300 -10.01 19.20 -16.90
C GLY A 300 -9.40 20.31 -16.03
N PRO A 301 -8.99 21.44 -16.64
CA PRO A 301 -8.30 22.52 -15.96
C PRO A 301 -9.13 23.19 -14.86
N LYS A 302 -10.44 23.32 -15.01
CA LYS A 302 -11.33 23.89 -13.99
C LYS A 302 -11.44 22.95 -12.78
N THR A 303 -11.52 21.65 -13.00
CA THR A 303 -11.49 20.66 -11.95
C THR A 303 -10.15 20.65 -11.21
N ILE A 304 -9.04 20.79 -11.93
CA ILE A 304 -7.70 20.92 -11.34
C ILE A 304 -7.64 22.13 -10.41
N GLU A 305 -8.18 23.29 -10.83
CA GLU A 305 -8.23 24.49 -10.01
C GLU A 305 -9.04 24.25 -8.72
N ASP A 306 -10.22 23.64 -8.82
CA ASP A 306 -11.06 23.32 -7.67
C ASP A 306 -10.38 22.34 -6.71
N PHE A 307 -9.76 21.27 -7.25
CA PHE A 307 -9.12 20.24 -6.44
C PHE A 307 -7.85 20.75 -5.75
N THR A 308 -6.99 21.46 -6.49
CA THR A 308 -5.78 22.05 -5.92
C THR A 308 -6.12 23.15 -4.90
N GLY A 309 -7.19 23.91 -5.14
CA GLY A 309 -7.74 24.88 -4.19
C GLY A 309 -8.25 24.23 -2.90
N ALA A 310 -8.88 23.05 -2.99
CA ALA A 310 -9.32 22.29 -1.83
C ALA A 310 -8.15 21.67 -1.04
N ILE A 311 -7.06 21.30 -1.71
CA ILE A 311 -5.83 20.79 -1.08
C ILE A 311 -5.08 21.93 -0.37
N ALA A 312 -5.13 23.14 -0.90
CA ALA A 312 -4.45 24.29 -0.32
C ALA A 312 -4.96 24.58 1.11
N GLY A 313 -4.02 24.63 2.04
CA GLY A 313 -4.34 24.87 3.46
C GLY A 313 -4.87 23.65 4.23
N ALA A 314 -4.87 22.45 3.63
CA ALA A 314 -5.16 21.22 4.34
C ALA A 314 -4.13 20.95 5.44
N GLY A 315 -4.59 20.40 6.55
CA GLY A 315 -3.70 19.88 7.61
C GLY A 315 -3.24 18.46 7.35
N THR A 316 -4.12 17.68 6.73
CA THR A 316 -3.85 16.29 6.32
C THR A 316 -4.45 16.04 4.95
N VAL A 317 -3.69 15.39 4.06
CA VAL A 317 -4.16 14.95 2.75
C VAL A 317 -3.88 13.46 2.58
N ILE A 318 -4.92 12.70 2.25
CA ILE A 318 -4.81 11.26 1.93
C ILE A 318 -5.23 11.08 0.48
N TRP A 319 -4.39 10.45 -0.32
CA TRP A 319 -4.67 10.19 -1.73
C TRP A 319 -4.59 8.71 -2.07
N ASN A 320 -5.63 8.18 -2.71
CA ASN A 320 -5.68 6.82 -3.21
C ASN A 320 -6.40 6.75 -4.56
N GLY A 321 -5.68 6.47 -5.63
CA GLY A 321 -6.16 6.33 -6.99
C GLY A 321 -5.91 7.57 -7.88
N PRO A 322 -5.44 7.39 -9.12
CA PRO A 322 -5.13 8.46 -10.05
C PRO A 322 -6.39 9.21 -10.51
N MET A 323 -6.20 10.45 -10.98
CA MET A 323 -7.28 11.32 -11.47
C MET A 323 -7.65 11.08 -12.94
N GLY A 324 -6.81 10.37 -13.67
CA GLY A 324 -6.99 10.08 -15.09
C GLY A 324 -6.08 8.93 -15.52
N VAL A 325 -5.98 8.73 -16.83
CA VAL A 325 -5.12 7.73 -17.46
C VAL A 325 -3.68 8.27 -17.51
N PHE A 326 -3.04 8.35 -16.36
CA PHE A 326 -1.75 8.99 -16.17
C PHE A 326 -0.58 8.30 -16.90
N GLU A 327 -0.79 7.06 -17.34
CA GLU A 327 0.16 6.33 -18.19
C GLU A 327 0.31 6.96 -19.57
N PHE A 328 -0.71 7.69 -20.02
CA PHE A 328 -0.70 8.43 -21.26
C PHE A 328 -0.34 9.89 -20.99
N PRO A 329 0.78 10.43 -21.54
CA PRO A 329 1.26 11.80 -21.25
C PRO A 329 0.19 12.88 -21.45
N ALA A 330 -0.67 12.74 -22.48
CA ALA A 330 -1.73 13.70 -22.77
C ALA A 330 -2.84 13.75 -21.69
N PHE A 331 -2.94 12.73 -20.86
CA PHE A 331 -3.98 12.55 -19.83
C PHE A 331 -3.40 12.38 -18.42
N ALA A 332 -2.16 12.80 -18.21
CA ALA A 332 -1.46 12.74 -16.93
C ALA A 332 -1.52 14.06 -16.12
N ASN A 333 -2.01 15.14 -16.74
CA ASN A 333 -1.92 16.47 -16.14
C ASN A 333 -2.71 16.59 -14.84
N GLY A 334 -3.91 16.02 -14.76
CA GLY A 334 -4.73 16.04 -13.55
C GLY A 334 -4.05 15.35 -12.37
N THR A 335 -3.50 14.17 -12.60
CA THR A 335 -2.76 13.41 -11.59
C THR A 335 -1.49 14.14 -11.14
N ASN A 336 -0.73 14.70 -12.07
CA ASN A 336 0.49 15.47 -11.78
C ASN A 336 0.18 16.76 -11.00
N ALA A 337 -0.91 17.46 -11.34
CA ALA A 337 -1.34 18.65 -10.64
C ALA A 337 -1.71 18.37 -9.18
N VAL A 338 -2.40 17.27 -8.92
CA VAL A 338 -2.72 16.83 -7.55
C VAL A 338 -1.44 16.50 -6.78
N ALA A 339 -0.52 15.73 -7.37
CA ALA A 339 0.76 15.40 -6.76
C ALA A 339 1.55 16.68 -6.39
N LYS A 340 1.60 17.64 -7.31
CA LYS A 340 2.25 18.93 -7.07
C LYS A 340 1.57 19.73 -5.95
N ALA A 341 0.25 19.80 -5.96
CA ALA A 341 -0.51 20.52 -4.93
C ALA A 341 -0.25 19.95 -3.53
N MET A 342 -0.17 18.62 -3.41
CA MET A 342 0.21 17.96 -2.15
C MET A 342 1.65 18.29 -1.76
N ALA A 343 2.59 18.24 -2.69
CA ALA A 343 4.01 18.54 -2.46
C ALA A 343 4.24 20.00 -2.01
N ASP A 344 3.37 20.91 -2.42
CA ASP A 344 3.44 22.33 -2.04
C ASP A 344 2.92 22.61 -0.61
N GLN A 345 2.23 21.65 0.03
CA GLN A 345 1.70 21.77 1.40
C GLN A 345 2.76 21.41 2.46
N LYS A 346 3.70 22.30 2.72
CA LYS A 346 4.86 22.04 3.60
C LYS A 346 4.50 21.72 5.06
N ASP A 347 3.38 22.23 5.55
CA ASP A 347 2.92 22.06 6.93
C ASP A 347 1.84 20.97 7.10
N ALA A 348 1.43 20.36 6.01
CA ALA A 348 0.46 19.28 6.02
C ALA A 348 1.12 17.90 6.12
N VAL A 349 0.39 16.95 6.68
CA VAL A 349 0.69 15.53 6.57
C VAL A 349 0.12 15.03 5.25
N THR A 350 0.98 14.62 4.32
CA THR A 350 0.59 14.18 2.97
C THR A 350 0.91 12.71 2.78
N ILE A 351 -0.12 11.91 2.53
CA ILE A 351 -0.04 10.45 2.47
C ILE A 351 -0.59 9.97 1.13
N VAL A 352 0.14 9.09 0.48
CA VAL A 352 -0.29 8.39 -0.73
C VAL A 352 -0.35 6.89 -0.45
N GLY A 353 -1.47 6.27 -0.80
CA GLY A 353 -1.67 4.83 -0.73
C GLY A 353 -2.17 4.27 -2.06
N GLY A 354 -1.79 3.01 -2.34
CA GLY A 354 -2.14 2.32 -3.57
C GLY A 354 -1.05 2.36 -4.64
N GLY A 355 -0.93 1.27 -5.40
CA GLY A 355 0.16 1.08 -6.37
C GLY A 355 0.18 2.12 -7.48
N ASP A 356 -0.97 2.39 -8.09
CA ASP A 356 -1.06 3.35 -9.20
C ASP A 356 -0.76 4.78 -8.74
N SER A 357 -1.25 5.17 -7.57
CA SER A 357 -0.98 6.50 -6.99
C SER A 357 0.49 6.67 -6.65
N SER A 358 1.11 5.66 -6.05
CA SER A 358 2.54 5.67 -5.72
C SER A 358 3.39 5.77 -6.98
N SER A 359 3.08 4.95 -8.00
CA SER A 359 3.75 5.01 -9.31
C SER A 359 3.59 6.39 -9.99
N ALA A 360 2.39 6.96 -9.92
CA ALA A 360 2.14 8.29 -10.49
C ALA A 360 2.95 9.38 -9.80
N VAL A 361 3.05 9.33 -8.47
CA VAL A 361 3.83 10.30 -7.68
C VAL A 361 5.32 10.18 -7.98
N GLU A 362 5.85 8.96 -8.07
CA GLU A 362 7.25 8.71 -8.43
C GLU A 362 7.58 9.27 -9.82
N LYS A 363 6.74 8.96 -10.81
CA LYS A 363 6.89 9.48 -12.18
C LYS A 363 6.79 11.01 -12.25
N SER A 364 5.98 11.63 -11.40
CA SER A 364 5.84 13.10 -11.35
C SER A 364 7.04 13.82 -10.74
N GLY A 365 7.94 13.09 -10.04
CA GLY A 365 9.12 13.65 -9.38
C GLY A 365 8.81 14.35 -8.05
N PHE A 366 7.64 14.16 -7.47
CA PHE A 366 7.25 14.78 -6.19
C PHE A 366 7.32 13.83 -4.98
N ALA A 367 7.72 12.58 -5.18
CA ALA A 367 7.73 11.55 -4.12
C ALA A 367 8.47 12.00 -2.83
N ASP A 368 9.65 12.58 -2.97
CA ASP A 368 10.49 13.02 -1.84
C ASP A 368 9.90 14.21 -1.06
N LYS A 369 8.88 14.87 -1.60
CA LYS A 369 8.23 16.03 -0.97
C LYS A 369 6.99 15.66 -0.18
N LEU A 370 6.54 14.42 -0.24
CA LEU A 370 5.40 13.91 0.51
C LEU A 370 5.83 13.34 1.85
N SER A 371 4.95 13.41 2.85
CA SER A 371 5.24 12.89 4.18
C SER A 371 5.40 11.38 4.20
N HIS A 372 4.55 10.67 3.44
CA HIS A 372 4.55 9.22 3.39
C HIS A 372 3.93 8.67 2.11
N ILE A 373 4.61 7.69 1.51
CA ILE A 373 4.07 6.85 0.45
C ILE A 373 4.01 5.43 1.01
N SER A 374 2.80 4.89 1.14
CA SER A 374 2.61 3.57 1.73
C SER A 374 3.14 2.46 0.83
N THR A 375 3.86 1.53 1.43
CA THR A 375 4.35 0.32 0.75
C THR A 375 3.29 -0.77 0.59
N GLY A 376 2.15 -0.62 1.29
CA GLY A 376 1.09 -1.62 1.36
C GLY A 376 -0.05 -1.38 0.39
N VAL A 377 0.05 -1.82 -0.84
CA VAL A 377 -0.98 -1.60 -1.88
C VAL A 377 -2.38 -2.03 -1.42
N GLY A 378 -2.60 -3.32 -1.19
CA GLY A 378 -3.88 -3.87 -0.72
C GLY A 378 -4.15 -3.55 0.76
N ALA A 379 -3.12 -3.67 1.60
CA ALA A 379 -3.23 -3.36 3.02
C ALA A 379 -3.56 -1.89 3.27
N SER A 380 -3.01 -0.97 2.48
CA SER A 380 -3.35 0.46 2.58
C SER A 380 -4.82 0.72 2.27
N LEU A 381 -5.38 0.03 1.28
CA LEU A 381 -6.79 0.16 0.95
C LEU A 381 -7.67 -0.31 2.11
N GLU A 382 -7.45 -1.53 2.61
CA GLU A 382 -8.19 -2.08 3.75
C GLU A 382 -8.01 -1.24 5.02
N PHE A 383 -6.83 -0.66 5.21
CA PHE A 383 -6.58 0.30 6.30
C PHE A 383 -7.48 1.54 6.17
N LEU A 384 -7.56 2.12 4.96
CA LEU A 384 -8.42 3.28 4.68
C LEU A 384 -9.92 2.94 4.79
N GLU A 385 -10.30 1.69 4.60
CA GLU A 385 -11.65 1.17 4.87
C GLU A 385 -11.97 1.08 6.38
N GLY A 386 -10.97 1.21 7.24
CA GLY A 386 -11.11 1.03 8.68
C GLY A 386 -11.17 -0.43 9.11
N LEU A 387 -10.74 -1.34 8.25
CA LEU A 387 -10.71 -2.78 8.56
C LEU A 387 -9.55 -3.11 9.50
N VAL A 388 -9.74 -4.17 10.28
CA VAL A 388 -8.69 -4.71 11.13
C VAL A 388 -7.70 -5.50 10.27
N LEU A 389 -6.43 -5.10 10.30
CA LEU A 389 -5.36 -5.82 9.62
C LEU A 389 -4.80 -6.90 10.54
N PRO A 390 -4.94 -8.19 10.24
CA PRO A 390 -4.52 -9.28 11.13
C PRO A 390 -3.04 -9.21 11.55
N GLY A 391 -2.15 -8.90 10.60
CA GLY A 391 -0.71 -8.77 10.85
C GLY A 391 -0.31 -7.58 11.74
N ILE A 392 -1.23 -6.62 11.95
CA ILE A 392 -1.03 -5.52 12.90
C ILE A 392 -1.75 -5.81 14.23
N ALA A 393 -2.97 -6.32 14.16
CA ALA A 393 -3.79 -6.58 15.35
C ALA A 393 -3.13 -7.59 16.31
N CYS A 394 -2.35 -8.53 15.77
CA CYS A 394 -1.65 -9.55 16.53
C CYS A 394 -0.39 -9.04 17.27
N LEU A 395 0.09 -7.83 16.98
CA LEU A 395 1.27 -7.26 17.62
C LEU A 395 0.93 -6.72 19.02
N ALA A 396 1.92 -6.76 19.91
CA ALA A 396 1.79 -6.24 21.27
C ALA A 396 1.51 -4.72 21.25
N ASP A 397 0.55 -4.30 22.06
CA ASP A 397 0.26 -2.89 22.29
C ASP A 397 1.32 -2.24 23.19
N LYS A 398 1.57 -0.94 23.02
CA LYS A 398 2.31 -0.15 24.01
C LYS A 398 1.50 -0.04 25.29
N ASP A 399 2.20 -0.03 26.44
CA ASP A 399 1.60 0.07 27.78
C ASP A 399 1.00 1.45 28.03
#